data_e764b2633689413c69267178c9816006
#
_entry.id   e764b2633689413c69267178c9816006
#
_cell.length_a   1.000
_cell.length_b   1.000
_cell.length_c   1.000
_cell.angle_alpha   90.00
_cell.angle_beta   90.00
_cell.angle_gamma   90.00
#
_symmetry.space_group_name_H-M   'P 1'
#
loop_
_entity.id
_entity.type
_entity.pdbx_description
1 polymer ?
#
loop_
_entity_poly.entity_id
_entity_poly.type
_entity_poly.pdbx_seq_one_letter_code
_entity_poly.pdbx_strand_id
1 'polypeptide(L)'
;MKKIALSLVALGLLTSLPGLAATPAPVPTAIASHDGPIRIAVIRNLGSDDNTTQFVAGAIQEGKKLGFKVSTFLSNGDDAKFQDFVNQAISQKYDGIILSQGRDPYSTALVKKAVDAGIKVSVFDTAVNGEIPGVTVTQQDDASLTNLSFGQLAKDFNGKANIVKLWVAGFPPMERRQAAYKELQKQYPEIKELESIGAVS
;
A
#
# COMPACT_ATOMS: atom_id res chain seq x y z
N MET A 1 -5.23 -59.91 -40.77
CA MET A 1 -6.42 -59.14 -40.40
C MET A 1 -6.04 -58.20 -39.24
N LYS A 2 -5.75 -56.94 -39.52
CA LYS A 2 -5.36 -55.92 -38.50
C LYS A 2 -6.61 -55.19 -38.07
N LYS A 3 -6.94 -55.25 -36.75
CA LYS A 3 -8.04 -54.49 -36.15
C LYS A 3 -7.54 -53.09 -35.87
N ILE A 4 -8.16 -52.08 -36.47
CA ILE A 4 -7.94 -50.67 -36.21
C ILE A 4 -8.89 -50.28 -35.04
N ALA A 5 -8.34 -49.89 -33.92
CA ALA A 5 -9.10 -49.32 -32.79
C ALA A 5 -9.29 -47.81 -33.02
N LEU A 6 -10.54 -47.40 -33.14
CA LEU A 6 -10.94 -46.02 -33.27
C LEU A 6 -11.04 -45.39 -31.85
N SER A 7 -10.12 -44.51 -31.49
CA SER A 7 -10.19 -43.76 -30.24
C SER A 7 -11.10 -42.54 -30.42
N LEU A 8 -12.21 -42.54 -29.69
CA LEU A 8 -13.10 -41.36 -29.57
C LEU A 8 -12.43 -40.34 -28.68
N VAL A 9 -12.06 -39.20 -29.23
CA VAL A 9 -11.66 -38.02 -28.47
C VAL A 9 -12.93 -37.28 -28.02
N ALA A 10 -13.23 -37.33 -26.74
CA ALA A 10 -14.31 -36.54 -26.16
C ALA A 10 -13.85 -35.08 -26.02
N LEU A 11 -14.41 -34.22 -26.86
CA LEU A 11 -14.23 -32.77 -26.79
C LEU A 11 -15.05 -32.24 -25.62
N GLY A 12 -14.39 -32.02 -24.46
CA GLY A 12 -15.02 -31.40 -23.30
C GLY A 12 -15.35 -29.92 -23.59
N LEU A 13 -16.63 -29.59 -23.66
CA LEU A 13 -17.10 -28.21 -23.63
C LEU A 13 -16.76 -27.62 -22.24
N LEU A 14 -15.76 -26.74 -22.20
CA LEU A 14 -15.55 -25.83 -21.07
C LEU A 14 -16.67 -24.77 -21.11
N THR A 15 -17.74 -25.00 -20.37
CA THR A 15 -18.71 -23.96 -20.05
C THR A 15 -18.04 -22.97 -19.11
N SER A 16 -17.68 -21.80 -19.63
CA SER A 16 -17.27 -20.66 -18.81
C SER A 16 -18.44 -20.30 -17.89
N LEU A 17 -18.30 -20.55 -16.59
CA LEU A 17 -19.19 -20.02 -15.57
C LEU A 17 -19.17 -18.50 -15.69
N PRO A 18 -20.32 -17.82 -15.78
CA PRO A 18 -20.36 -16.36 -15.72
C PRO A 18 -19.76 -15.96 -14.37
N GLY A 19 -18.66 -15.20 -14.40
CA GLY A 19 -18.05 -14.64 -13.21
C GLY A 19 -19.13 -13.90 -12.44
N LEU A 20 -19.34 -14.28 -11.17
CA LEU A 20 -20.16 -13.53 -10.25
C LEU A 20 -19.57 -12.12 -10.17
N ALA A 21 -20.16 -11.17 -10.89
CA ALA A 21 -19.84 -9.76 -10.72
C ALA A 21 -20.12 -9.44 -9.24
N ALA A 22 -19.09 -9.11 -8.49
CA ALA A 22 -19.23 -8.71 -7.10
C ALA A 22 -20.23 -7.54 -7.07
N THR A 23 -21.33 -7.71 -6.35
CA THR A 23 -22.32 -6.65 -6.13
C THR A 23 -21.56 -5.49 -5.48
N PRO A 24 -21.63 -4.25 -6.01
CA PRO A 24 -20.97 -3.13 -5.37
C PRO A 24 -21.45 -3.02 -3.93
N ALA A 25 -20.52 -2.82 -2.99
CA ALA A 25 -20.89 -2.60 -1.60
C ALA A 25 -21.86 -1.41 -1.51
N PRO A 26 -22.91 -1.49 -0.66
CA PRO A 26 -23.85 -0.40 -0.51
C PRO A 26 -23.10 0.87 -0.06
N VAL A 27 -23.43 2.00 -0.69
CA VAL A 27 -22.88 3.31 -0.31
C VAL A 27 -23.32 3.62 1.13
N PRO A 28 -22.37 3.93 2.05
CA PRO A 28 -22.72 4.25 3.42
C PRO A 28 -23.70 5.43 3.52
N THR A 29 -24.66 5.36 4.42
CA THR A 29 -25.71 6.39 4.61
C THR A 29 -25.12 7.79 4.85
N ALA A 30 -23.98 7.88 5.55
CA ALA A 30 -23.28 9.15 5.78
C ALA A 30 -22.81 9.83 4.47
N ILE A 31 -22.58 9.07 3.41
CA ILE A 31 -22.23 9.62 2.08
C ILE A 31 -23.49 10.12 1.37
N ALA A 32 -24.60 9.41 1.53
CA ALA A 32 -25.87 9.76 0.89
C ALA A 32 -26.49 11.07 1.44
N SER A 33 -26.10 11.49 2.65
CA SER A 33 -26.61 12.72 3.30
C SER A 33 -25.67 13.93 3.15
N HIS A 34 -24.57 13.82 2.40
CA HIS A 34 -23.62 14.90 2.21
C HIS A 34 -24.12 15.90 1.15
N ASP A 35 -24.05 17.20 1.48
CA ASP A 35 -24.41 18.27 0.54
C ASP A 35 -23.32 18.45 -0.52
N GLY A 36 -23.59 18.05 -1.75
CA GLY A 36 -22.67 18.14 -2.87
C GLY A 36 -21.67 16.96 -2.95
N PRO A 37 -20.72 17.01 -3.88
CA PRO A 37 -19.75 15.92 -4.08
C PRO A 37 -18.73 15.91 -2.95
N ILE A 38 -18.54 14.75 -2.33
CA ILE A 38 -17.48 14.52 -1.33
C ILE A 38 -16.10 14.77 -1.98
N ARG A 39 -15.29 15.59 -1.34
CA ARG A 39 -13.95 15.99 -1.80
C ARG A 39 -12.88 15.22 -1.03
N ILE A 40 -12.08 14.42 -1.75
CA ILE A 40 -11.00 13.63 -1.17
C ILE A 40 -9.66 14.14 -1.66
N ALA A 41 -8.74 14.45 -0.73
CA ALA A 41 -7.35 14.73 -1.03
C ALA A 41 -6.52 13.45 -0.87
N VAL A 42 -5.86 13.01 -1.93
CA VAL A 42 -4.89 11.91 -1.91
C VAL A 42 -3.50 12.51 -1.92
N ILE A 43 -2.79 12.38 -0.81
CA ILE A 43 -1.47 13.01 -0.60
C ILE A 43 -0.44 11.90 -0.41
N ARG A 44 0.55 11.84 -1.30
CA ARG A 44 1.57 10.79 -1.30
C ARG A 44 2.99 11.38 -1.27
N ASN A 45 3.83 10.84 -0.39
CA ASN A 45 5.22 11.26 -0.23
C ASN A 45 6.18 10.48 -1.15
N LEU A 46 5.74 10.17 -2.37
CA LEU A 46 6.55 9.57 -3.43
C LEU A 46 6.37 10.36 -4.73
N GLY A 47 7.21 10.05 -5.69
CA GLY A 47 7.23 10.71 -6.99
C GLY A 47 6.37 10.01 -8.05
N SER A 48 6.87 10.02 -9.29
CA SER A 48 6.17 9.54 -10.49
C SER A 48 6.57 8.11 -10.90
N ASP A 49 6.88 7.25 -9.94
CA ASP A 49 7.13 5.84 -10.18
C ASP A 49 5.84 5.08 -10.55
N ASP A 50 5.99 3.87 -11.13
CA ASP A 50 4.85 3.06 -11.60
C ASP A 50 3.86 2.72 -10.47
N ASN A 51 4.36 2.46 -9.26
CA ASN A 51 3.51 2.18 -8.11
C ASN A 51 2.67 3.41 -7.73
N THR A 52 3.27 4.60 -7.73
CA THR A 52 2.56 5.85 -7.49
C THR A 52 1.52 6.12 -8.57
N THR A 53 1.85 5.88 -9.83
CA THR A 53 0.93 6.06 -10.95
C THR A 53 -0.29 5.15 -10.81
N GLN A 54 -0.10 3.87 -10.47
CA GLN A 54 -1.19 2.92 -10.25
C GLN A 54 -2.02 3.28 -9.00
N PHE A 55 -1.38 3.69 -7.91
CA PHE A 55 -2.07 4.12 -6.69
C PHE A 55 -3.00 5.31 -6.95
N VAL A 56 -2.49 6.34 -7.63
CA VAL A 56 -3.26 7.53 -7.99
C VAL A 56 -4.40 7.19 -8.94
N ALA A 57 -4.13 6.38 -9.98
CA ALA A 57 -5.15 5.95 -10.93
C ALA A 57 -6.28 5.18 -10.24
N GLY A 58 -5.93 4.26 -9.33
CA GLY A 58 -6.89 3.51 -8.52
C GLY A 58 -7.75 4.43 -7.66
N ALA A 59 -7.14 5.39 -6.95
CA ALA A 59 -7.87 6.33 -6.11
C ALA A 59 -8.87 7.18 -6.92
N ILE A 60 -8.47 7.67 -8.10
CA ILE A 60 -9.34 8.44 -9.00
C ILE A 60 -10.48 7.56 -9.52
N GLN A 61 -10.17 6.34 -9.94
CA GLN A 61 -11.16 5.41 -10.48
C GLN A 61 -12.22 5.05 -9.45
N GLU A 62 -11.81 4.67 -8.23
CA GLU A 62 -12.75 4.33 -7.16
C GLU A 62 -13.54 5.57 -6.70
N GLY A 63 -12.90 6.72 -6.56
CA GLY A 63 -13.58 7.96 -6.25
C GLY A 63 -14.67 8.29 -7.27
N LYS A 64 -14.38 8.12 -8.56
CA LYS A 64 -15.37 8.32 -9.63
C LYS A 64 -16.57 7.38 -9.52
N LYS A 65 -16.34 6.09 -9.21
CA LYS A 65 -17.41 5.10 -9.01
C LYS A 65 -18.32 5.48 -7.83
N LEU A 66 -17.74 6.08 -6.79
CA LEU A 66 -18.47 6.51 -5.59
C LEU A 66 -19.06 7.93 -5.70
N GLY A 67 -18.85 8.63 -6.81
CA GLY A 67 -19.29 10.02 -6.99
C GLY A 67 -18.44 11.05 -6.24
N PHE A 68 -17.21 10.70 -5.83
CA PHE A 68 -16.28 11.58 -5.13
C PHE A 68 -15.48 12.45 -6.10
N LYS A 69 -15.12 13.64 -5.64
CA LYS A 69 -14.16 14.52 -6.31
C LYS A 69 -12.77 14.30 -5.70
N VAL A 70 -11.91 13.56 -6.39
CA VAL A 70 -10.55 13.22 -5.93
C VAL A 70 -9.54 14.21 -6.49
N SER A 71 -8.71 14.79 -5.60
CA SER A 71 -7.55 15.61 -5.94
C SER A 71 -6.28 14.91 -5.45
N THR A 72 -5.23 14.90 -6.24
CA THR A 72 -3.97 14.21 -5.94
C THR A 72 -2.81 15.17 -5.78
N PHE A 73 -1.97 14.93 -4.78
CA PHE A 73 -0.83 15.73 -4.40
C PHE A 73 0.39 14.83 -4.19
N LEU A 74 1.43 15.04 -4.99
CA LEU A 74 2.66 14.25 -4.94
C LEU A 74 3.82 15.14 -4.48
N SER A 75 4.43 14.78 -3.35
CA SER A 75 5.54 15.58 -2.80
C SER A 75 6.91 15.18 -3.32
N ASN A 76 7.02 14.07 -4.06
CA ASN A 76 8.28 13.58 -4.64
C ASN A 76 9.39 13.36 -3.59
N GLY A 77 9.04 12.84 -2.41
CA GLY A 77 9.99 12.61 -1.32
C GLY A 77 10.30 13.86 -0.48
N ASP A 78 9.74 15.01 -0.82
CA ASP A 78 9.90 16.26 -0.06
C ASP A 78 8.92 16.29 1.11
N ASP A 79 9.45 16.12 2.32
CA ASP A 79 8.67 16.07 3.55
C ASP A 79 8.01 17.42 3.90
N ALA A 80 8.63 18.56 3.58
CA ALA A 80 8.04 19.86 3.81
C ALA A 80 6.82 20.07 2.90
N LYS A 81 6.97 19.74 1.63
CA LYS A 81 5.89 19.79 0.64
C LYS A 81 4.74 18.84 0.98
N PHE A 82 5.03 17.64 1.52
CA PHE A 82 4.00 16.73 2.01
C PHE A 82 3.18 17.36 3.14
N GLN A 83 3.86 17.99 4.12
CA GLN A 83 3.22 18.69 5.23
C GLN A 83 2.37 19.87 4.74
N ASP A 84 2.87 20.63 3.77
CA ASP A 84 2.15 21.75 3.17
C ASP A 84 0.87 21.29 2.46
N PHE A 85 0.90 20.20 1.73
CA PHE A 85 -0.28 19.64 1.09
C PHE A 85 -1.33 19.18 2.11
N VAL A 86 -0.94 18.58 3.22
CA VAL A 86 -1.87 18.23 4.29
C VAL A 86 -2.50 19.47 4.90
N ASN A 87 -1.70 20.48 5.22
CA ASN A 87 -2.19 21.77 5.74
C ASN A 87 -3.11 22.46 4.74
N GLN A 88 -2.81 22.41 3.45
CA GLN A 88 -3.66 22.94 2.39
C GLN A 88 -4.99 22.19 2.33
N ALA A 89 -4.99 20.87 2.38
CA ALA A 89 -6.22 20.08 2.38
C ALA A 89 -7.11 20.38 3.60
N ILE A 90 -6.50 20.59 4.78
CA ILE A 90 -7.20 21.02 5.99
C ILE A 90 -7.82 22.42 5.80
N SER A 91 -7.03 23.40 5.34
CA SER A 91 -7.49 24.78 5.16
C SER A 91 -8.59 24.91 4.10
N GLN A 92 -8.53 24.08 3.06
CA GLN A 92 -9.54 24.01 2.00
C GLN A 92 -10.75 23.15 2.38
N LYS A 93 -10.81 22.63 3.61
CA LYS A 93 -11.93 21.84 4.15
C LYS A 93 -12.30 20.65 3.24
N TYR A 94 -11.33 19.80 2.92
CA TYR A 94 -11.65 18.53 2.28
C TYR A 94 -12.43 17.64 3.26
N ASP A 95 -13.32 16.81 2.73
CA ASP A 95 -14.14 15.91 3.54
C ASP A 95 -13.32 14.69 4.01
N GLY A 96 -12.38 14.26 3.18
CA GLY A 96 -11.48 13.17 3.49
C GLY A 96 -10.06 13.40 2.98
N ILE A 97 -9.10 12.83 3.70
CA ILE A 97 -7.68 12.82 3.34
C ILE A 97 -7.20 11.37 3.35
N ILE A 98 -6.53 10.97 2.27
CA ILE A 98 -5.78 9.71 2.19
C ILE A 98 -4.30 10.08 2.17
N LEU A 99 -3.55 9.67 3.21
CA LEU A 99 -2.10 9.87 3.29
C LEU A 99 -1.37 8.59 2.93
N SER A 100 -0.33 8.71 2.13
CA SER A 100 0.50 7.58 1.74
C SER A 100 1.98 7.91 1.85
N GLN A 101 2.75 7.01 2.48
CA GLN A 101 4.21 7.10 2.64
C GLN A 101 4.70 8.28 3.48
N GLY A 102 3.84 8.85 4.35
CA GLY A 102 4.27 9.87 5.31
C GLY A 102 5.22 9.30 6.35
N ARG A 103 6.24 10.07 6.72
CA ARG A 103 7.32 9.65 7.62
C ARG A 103 7.12 10.16 9.04
N ASP A 104 7.82 9.55 10.01
CA ASP A 104 8.09 10.14 11.31
C ASP A 104 9.08 11.33 11.17
N PRO A 105 9.03 12.32 12.07
CA PRO A 105 8.12 12.41 13.23
C PRO A 105 6.80 13.17 12.95
N TYR A 106 6.58 13.71 11.76
CA TYR A 106 5.51 14.68 11.51
C TYR A 106 4.13 14.07 11.22
N SER A 107 4.06 12.85 10.67
CA SER A 107 2.80 12.30 10.16
C SER A 107 1.73 12.14 11.23
N THR A 108 2.10 11.67 12.43
CA THR A 108 1.15 11.50 13.54
C THR A 108 0.49 12.84 13.92
N ALA A 109 1.26 13.93 14.00
CA ALA A 109 0.74 15.25 14.33
C ALA A 109 -0.19 15.79 13.23
N LEU A 110 0.16 15.58 11.96
CA LEU A 110 -0.68 15.99 10.82
C LEU A 110 -2.00 15.24 10.77
N VAL A 111 -1.96 13.92 11.03
CA VAL A 111 -3.17 13.08 11.09
C VAL A 111 -4.09 13.57 12.20
N LYS A 112 -3.57 13.81 13.41
CA LYS A 112 -4.34 14.37 14.52
C LYS A 112 -4.97 15.71 14.14
N LYS A 113 -4.18 16.62 13.56
CA LYS A 113 -4.66 17.94 13.14
C LYS A 113 -5.80 17.84 12.12
N ALA A 114 -5.74 16.90 11.17
CA ALA A 114 -6.80 16.68 10.20
C ALA A 114 -8.09 16.14 10.87
N VAL A 115 -7.94 15.16 11.78
CA VAL A 115 -9.07 14.62 12.56
C VAL A 115 -9.73 15.69 13.43
N ASP A 116 -8.94 16.50 14.11
CA ASP A 116 -9.43 17.60 14.97
C ASP A 116 -10.18 18.67 14.12
N ALA A 117 -9.82 18.82 12.86
CA ALA A 117 -10.54 19.66 11.91
C ALA A 117 -11.84 18.99 11.35
N GLY A 118 -12.20 17.81 11.83
CA GLY A 118 -13.39 17.06 11.39
C GLY A 118 -13.24 16.28 10.09
N ILE A 119 -12.04 16.20 9.54
CA ILE A 119 -11.76 15.50 8.28
C ILE A 119 -11.62 14.00 8.54
N LYS A 120 -12.19 13.17 7.68
CA LYS A 120 -12.00 11.73 7.71
C LYS A 120 -10.62 11.36 7.15
N VAL A 121 -9.85 10.58 7.90
CA VAL A 121 -8.47 10.26 7.52
C VAL A 121 -8.30 8.76 7.35
N SER A 122 -7.72 8.39 6.21
CA SER A 122 -7.18 7.06 5.99
C SER A 122 -5.68 7.16 5.68
N VAL A 123 -4.89 6.24 6.22
CA VAL A 123 -3.45 6.21 5.97
C VAL A 123 -3.06 4.87 5.35
N PHE A 124 -2.15 4.92 4.38
CA PHE A 124 -1.55 3.75 3.75
C PHE A 124 -0.03 3.85 3.84
N ASP A 125 0.60 2.87 4.49
CA ASP A 125 2.07 2.83 4.70
C ASP A 125 2.64 4.17 5.20
N THR A 126 1.90 4.84 6.06
CA THR A 126 2.27 6.12 6.69
C THR A 126 2.58 5.88 8.15
N ALA A 127 3.63 6.51 8.66
CA ALA A 127 3.98 6.42 10.07
C ALA A 127 2.94 7.13 10.93
N VAL A 128 2.21 6.34 11.72
CA VAL A 128 1.27 6.85 12.74
C VAL A 128 1.55 6.12 14.05
N ASN A 129 1.97 6.86 15.06
CA ASN A 129 2.30 6.33 16.36
C ASN A 129 1.08 6.27 17.26
N GLY A 130 0.73 5.06 17.66
CA GLY A 130 -0.46 4.79 18.46
C GLY A 130 -1.76 4.80 17.66
N GLU A 131 -2.85 4.48 18.35
CA GLU A 131 -4.19 4.52 17.78
C GLU A 131 -4.74 5.94 17.85
N ILE A 132 -5.28 6.42 16.73
CA ILE A 132 -5.98 7.70 16.65
C ILE A 132 -7.45 7.40 16.31
N PRO A 133 -8.41 7.68 17.21
CA PRO A 133 -9.81 7.41 16.96
C PRO A 133 -10.30 8.04 15.67
N GLY A 134 -11.02 7.26 14.86
CA GLY A 134 -11.57 7.72 13.57
C GLY A 134 -10.59 7.69 12.40
N VAL A 135 -9.36 7.22 12.59
CA VAL A 135 -8.38 7.01 11.51
C VAL A 135 -8.39 5.56 11.08
N THR A 136 -8.51 5.34 9.76
CA THR A 136 -8.31 4.01 9.17
C THR A 136 -6.85 3.84 8.79
N VAL A 137 -6.18 2.88 9.42
CA VAL A 137 -4.78 2.53 9.10
C VAL A 137 -4.75 1.29 8.24
N THR A 138 -4.11 1.41 7.07
CA THR A 138 -3.86 0.28 6.17
C THR A 138 -2.37 0.17 5.88
N GLN A 139 -1.87 -1.05 5.80
CA GLN A 139 -0.47 -1.32 5.51
C GLN A 139 -0.30 -2.74 4.98
N GLN A 140 0.84 -2.99 4.35
CA GLN A 140 1.25 -4.34 3.97
C GLN A 140 1.69 -5.13 5.21
N ASP A 141 1.57 -6.44 5.15
CA ASP A 141 2.26 -7.32 6.10
C ASP A 141 3.74 -7.49 5.70
N ASP A 142 4.53 -6.47 6.03
CA ASP A 142 5.95 -6.41 5.69
C ASP A 142 6.77 -7.48 6.39
N ALA A 143 6.35 -7.95 7.56
CA ALA A 143 6.99 -9.04 8.26
C ALA A 143 6.82 -10.36 7.49
N SER A 144 5.59 -10.71 7.09
CA SER A 144 5.32 -11.88 6.26
C SER A 144 6.04 -11.81 4.92
N LEU A 145 6.05 -10.65 4.26
CA LEU A 145 6.77 -10.47 3.00
C LEU A 145 8.27 -10.75 3.15
N THR A 146 8.88 -10.25 4.23
CA THR A 146 10.30 -10.48 4.53
C THR A 146 10.55 -11.94 4.88
N ASN A 147 9.68 -12.55 5.69
CA ASN A 147 9.79 -13.96 6.06
C ASN A 147 9.72 -14.88 4.83
N LEU A 148 8.83 -14.60 3.89
CA LEU A 148 8.70 -15.37 2.65
C LEU A 148 9.95 -15.22 1.78
N SER A 149 10.41 -14.02 1.52
CA SER A 149 11.55 -13.76 0.63
C SER A 149 12.89 -14.25 1.22
N PHE A 150 13.17 -13.90 2.48
CA PHE A 150 14.40 -14.35 3.15
C PHE A 150 14.34 -15.84 3.47
N GLY A 151 13.20 -16.37 3.87
CA GLY A 151 13.00 -17.80 4.11
C GLY A 151 13.22 -18.63 2.85
N GLN A 152 12.77 -18.14 1.68
CA GLN A 152 13.06 -18.79 0.40
C GLN A 152 14.56 -18.74 0.07
N LEU A 153 15.21 -17.59 0.25
CA LEU A 153 16.66 -17.47 0.08
C LEU A 153 17.42 -18.45 1.01
N ALA A 154 17.05 -18.51 2.29
CA ALA A 154 17.66 -19.43 3.23
C ALA A 154 17.49 -20.89 2.81
N LYS A 155 16.33 -21.25 2.29
CA LYS A 155 16.05 -22.60 1.77
C LYS A 155 16.90 -22.91 0.53
N ASP A 156 16.95 -22.00 -0.44
CA ASP A 156 17.64 -22.22 -1.71
C ASP A 156 19.15 -22.36 -1.52
N PHE A 157 19.70 -21.70 -0.51
CA PHE A 157 21.13 -21.72 -0.19
C PHE A 157 21.49 -22.56 1.06
N ASN A 158 20.57 -23.41 1.54
CA ASN A 158 20.78 -24.24 2.73
C ASN A 158 21.25 -23.44 3.96
N GLY A 159 20.71 -22.24 4.15
CA GLY A 159 21.03 -21.36 5.27
C GLY A 159 22.41 -20.68 5.21
N LYS A 160 23.11 -20.74 4.07
CA LYS A 160 24.46 -20.22 3.91
C LYS A 160 24.61 -19.44 2.61
N ALA A 161 24.80 -18.12 2.71
CA ALA A 161 24.95 -17.23 1.56
C ALA A 161 25.71 -15.96 1.94
N ASN A 162 26.26 -15.28 0.93
CA ASN A 162 26.67 -13.89 1.02
C ASN A 162 25.66 -13.03 0.27
N ILE A 163 25.16 -12.00 0.91
CA ILE A 163 24.11 -11.13 0.34
C ILE A 163 24.52 -9.67 0.36
N VAL A 164 23.97 -8.92 -0.58
CA VAL A 164 23.91 -7.45 -0.57
C VAL A 164 22.47 -7.05 -0.36
N LYS A 165 22.24 -6.19 0.61
CA LYS A 165 20.90 -5.69 0.93
C LYS A 165 20.67 -4.31 0.33
N LEU A 166 19.56 -4.14 -0.38
CA LEU A 166 19.08 -2.86 -0.86
C LEU A 166 17.91 -2.42 0.02
N TRP A 167 17.91 -1.18 0.51
CA TRP A 167 16.83 -0.66 1.30
C TRP A 167 16.78 0.88 1.29
N VAL A 168 15.65 1.45 1.72
CA VAL A 168 15.49 2.90 1.88
C VAL A 168 15.14 3.20 3.32
N ALA A 169 16.01 3.93 4.01
CA ALA A 169 15.80 4.32 5.40
C ALA A 169 14.67 5.34 5.55
N GLY A 170 13.97 5.30 6.69
CA GLY A 170 12.95 6.28 7.06
C GLY A 170 11.57 6.06 6.42
N PHE A 171 11.41 5.08 5.52
CA PHE A 171 10.09 4.69 5.02
C PHE A 171 9.49 3.59 5.89
N PRO A 172 8.26 3.77 6.42
CA PRO A 172 7.65 2.81 7.34
C PRO A 172 7.64 1.36 6.86
N PRO A 173 7.29 1.02 5.61
CA PRO A 173 7.38 -0.36 5.13
C PRO A 173 8.82 -0.92 5.18
N MET A 174 9.81 -0.11 4.82
CA MET A 174 11.21 -0.54 4.83
C MET A 174 11.73 -0.78 6.25
N GLU A 175 11.34 0.07 7.19
CA GLU A 175 11.71 -0.10 8.61
C GLU A 175 11.09 -1.38 9.19
N ARG A 176 9.82 -1.68 8.86
CA ARG A 176 9.17 -2.94 9.28
C ARG A 176 9.85 -4.17 8.66
N ARG A 177 10.22 -4.12 7.38
CA ARG A 177 10.99 -5.18 6.71
C ARG A 177 12.36 -5.35 7.33
N GLN A 178 13.05 -4.25 7.66
CA GLN A 178 14.35 -4.27 8.32
C GLN A 178 14.28 -4.91 9.71
N ALA A 179 13.23 -4.65 10.47
CA ALA A 179 13.01 -5.27 11.77
C ALA A 179 12.86 -6.80 11.63
N ALA A 180 12.00 -7.26 10.72
CA ALA A 180 11.81 -8.69 10.44
C ALA A 180 13.09 -9.35 9.91
N TYR A 181 13.83 -8.68 9.02
CA TYR A 181 15.11 -9.14 8.51
C TYR A 181 16.14 -9.39 9.63
N LYS A 182 16.25 -8.47 10.60
CA LYS A 182 17.17 -8.63 11.74
C LYS A 182 16.85 -9.87 12.58
N GLU A 183 15.57 -10.19 12.75
CA GLU A 183 15.18 -11.39 13.49
C GLU A 183 15.51 -12.67 12.71
N LEU A 184 15.30 -12.66 11.40
CA LEU A 184 15.67 -13.82 10.54
C LEU A 184 17.18 -14.02 10.46
N GLN A 185 17.95 -12.96 10.42
CA GLN A 185 19.41 -13.03 10.40
C GLN A 185 19.99 -13.73 11.63
N LYS A 186 19.34 -13.60 12.81
CA LYS A 186 19.70 -14.35 14.03
C LYS A 186 19.48 -15.85 13.88
N GLN A 187 18.45 -16.26 13.11
CA GLN A 187 18.12 -17.65 12.85
C GLN A 187 19.06 -18.29 11.81
N TYR A 188 19.60 -17.47 10.90
CA TYR A 188 20.49 -17.92 9.81
C TYR A 188 21.84 -17.19 9.86
N PRO A 189 22.71 -17.46 10.85
CA PRO A 189 23.94 -16.70 11.06
C PRO A 189 25.00 -16.91 9.97
N GLU A 190 24.87 -17.96 9.15
CA GLU A 190 25.74 -18.18 7.99
C GLU A 190 25.28 -17.46 6.72
N ILE A 191 24.14 -16.77 6.74
CA ILE A 191 23.78 -15.80 5.71
C ILE A 191 24.40 -14.46 6.10
N LYS A 192 25.47 -14.09 5.43
CA LYS A 192 26.29 -12.92 5.77
C LYS A 192 25.90 -11.74 4.88
N GLU A 193 25.48 -10.65 5.49
CA GLU A 193 25.33 -9.36 4.81
C GLU A 193 26.75 -8.79 4.58
N LEU A 194 27.16 -8.70 3.32
CA LEU A 194 28.43 -8.11 2.93
C LEU A 194 28.35 -6.60 2.86
N GLU A 195 27.21 -6.10 2.39
CA GLU A 195 26.98 -4.68 2.21
C GLU A 195 25.49 -4.35 2.32
N SER A 196 25.18 -3.16 2.83
CA SER A 196 23.86 -2.57 2.84
C SER A 196 23.88 -1.28 2.03
N ILE A 197 23.22 -1.28 0.87
CA ILE A 197 23.22 -0.14 -0.04
C ILE A 197 21.89 0.61 0.13
N GLY A 198 22.02 1.91 0.42
CA GLY A 198 20.86 2.80 0.40
C GLY A 198 20.38 3.03 -1.02
N ALA A 199 19.12 2.71 -1.31
CA ALA A 199 18.49 3.14 -2.54
C ALA A 199 17.90 4.54 -2.34
N VAL A 200 18.05 5.39 -3.34
CA VAL A 200 17.40 6.71 -3.39
C VAL A 200 16.11 6.55 -4.17
N SER A 201 15.00 6.99 -3.59
CA SER A 201 13.70 7.00 -4.26
C SER A 201 13.50 8.29 -5.04
#